data_2b330f81bb463edb68cc86bb3bc22bc5
#
_entry.id   2b330f81bb463edb68cc86bb3bc22bc5
#
_cell.length_a   1.000
_cell.length_b   1.000
_cell.length_c   1.000
_cell.angle_alpha   90.00
_cell.angle_beta   90.00
_cell.angle_gamma   90.00
#
_symmetry.space_group_name_H-M   'P 1'
#
loop_
_entity.id
_entity.type
_entity.pdbx_description
1 polymer ?
#
loop_
_entity_poly.entity_id
_entity_poly.type
_entity_poly.pdbx_seq_one_letter_code
_entity_poly.pdbx_strand_id
1 'polypeptide(L)'
;MSSPHTLASGHGIATLSGETTLDVWFPHPTLGRLVGEVPAFLSDLVGSDEVRGVTREIVSLEIDTTIAPASASDAYLRLHLLSHRLVVPHGLVLDGIFSLLANVAWTSAGPCSLVGFEETRARLTAKYGHVSVFSVDKFPRMVDYVIPSGVRIADADRVRLGAHLASGTTVMHEGFVNFNAGTLGTSMVEGRISAGVVVGDGTDVGGGASIMGTLSGGGKQVISIGEKCLLGANSGLGISLGNNCVIESGTYITAAAKIRLPDGEIVKAASLSGASDLLFRRNSLDGSLEVVMRTGTWGGLNSVLHNN
;
A
#
# COMPACT_ATOMS: atom_id res chain seq x y z
N MET A 1 3.23 -19.75 -14.31
CA MET A 1 3.77 -18.43 -13.91
C MET A 1 4.05 -17.68 -15.21
N SER A 2 3.31 -16.60 -15.50
CA SER A 2 3.61 -15.73 -16.64
C SER A 2 4.98 -15.09 -16.39
N SER A 3 5.83 -15.02 -17.42
CA SER A 3 7.09 -14.27 -17.37
C SER A 3 6.80 -12.86 -16.86
N PRO A 4 7.62 -12.29 -15.97
CA PRO A 4 7.42 -10.92 -15.52
C PRO A 4 7.42 -10.02 -16.75
N HIS A 5 6.35 -9.25 -16.95
CA HIS A 5 6.35 -8.21 -17.96
C HIS A 5 7.38 -7.17 -17.56
N THR A 6 8.45 -7.06 -18.30
CA THR A 6 9.53 -6.11 -18.03
C THR A 6 9.18 -4.69 -18.47
N LEU A 7 8.28 -4.56 -19.45
CA LEU A 7 7.84 -3.27 -19.98
C LEU A 7 6.43 -2.93 -19.50
N ALA A 8 6.22 -1.65 -19.26
CA ALA A 8 4.90 -1.07 -19.04
C ALA A 8 4.84 0.32 -19.67
N SER A 9 3.64 0.78 -19.99
CA SER A 9 3.47 2.02 -20.72
C SER A 9 2.12 2.68 -20.42
N GLY A 10 2.00 3.95 -20.80
CA GLY A 10 0.74 4.68 -20.72
C GLY A 10 0.83 6.08 -21.31
N HIS A 11 -0.33 6.57 -21.74
CA HIS A 11 -0.57 7.98 -21.99
C HIS A 11 -1.18 8.60 -20.72
N GLY A 12 -0.65 9.74 -20.30
CA GLY A 12 -1.10 10.44 -19.10
C GLY A 12 -1.11 11.95 -19.29
N ILE A 13 -1.59 12.63 -18.27
CA ILE A 13 -1.55 14.09 -18.17
C ILE A 13 -0.78 14.47 -16.91
N ALA A 14 0.31 15.21 -17.06
CA ALA A 14 1.11 15.74 -15.98
C ALA A 14 0.63 17.14 -15.58
N THR A 15 0.63 17.43 -14.29
CA THR A 15 0.47 18.80 -13.75
C THR A 15 1.83 19.29 -13.28
N LEU A 16 2.28 20.43 -13.80
CA LEU A 16 3.57 21.02 -13.51
C LEU A 16 3.40 22.40 -12.86
N SER A 17 4.28 22.71 -11.92
CA SER A 17 4.51 24.07 -11.39
C SER A 17 5.95 24.45 -11.72
N GLY A 18 6.13 25.29 -12.73
CA GLY A 18 7.45 25.48 -13.36
C GLY A 18 7.99 24.16 -13.91
N GLU A 19 9.20 23.77 -13.49
CA GLU A 19 9.83 22.50 -13.90
C GLU A 19 9.44 21.32 -12.99
N THR A 20 8.71 21.56 -11.91
CA THR A 20 8.35 20.52 -10.93
C THR A 20 7.08 19.82 -11.33
N THR A 21 7.13 18.52 -11.60
CA THR A 21 5.95 17.66 -11.75
C THR A 21 5.30 17.45 -10.40
N LEU A 22 4.05 17.90 -10.26
CA LEU A 22 3.25 17.73 -9.04
C LEU A 22 2.56 16.37 -9.02
N ASP A 23 1.95 15.99 -10.14
CA ASP A 23 1.33 14.68 -10.36
C ASP A 23 1.34 14.29 -11.83
N VAL A 24 1.01 13.01 -12.08
CA VAL A 24 0.66 12.50 -13.41
C VAL A 24 -0.49 11.52 -13.28
N TRP A 25 -1.55 11.70 -14.04
CA TRP A 25 -2.65 10.76 -14.14
C TRP A 25 -2.52 9.89 -15.38
N PHE A 26 -2.45 8.57 -15.20
CA PHE A 26 -2.47 7.56 -16.25
C PHE A 26 -3.78 6.77 -16.18
N PRO A 27 -4.82 7.15 -16.92
CA PRO A 27 -6.14 6.51 -16.82
C PRO A 27 -6.17 5.06 -17.31
N HIS A 28 -5.32 4.73 -18.29
CA HIS A 28 -5.27 3.41 -18.93
C HIS A 28 -3.82 2.92 -19.07
N PRO A 29 -3.11 2.67 -17.96
CA PRO A 29 -1.77 2.10 -18.07
C PRO A 29 -1.84 0.65 -18.55
N THR A 30 -0.80 0.18 -19.25
CA THR A 30 -0.74 -1.17 -19.79
C THR A 30 0.60 -1.84 -19.51
N LEU A 31 0.62 -3.17 -19.47
CA LEU A 31 1.85 -3.94 -19.53
C LEU A 31 2.28 -4.12 -21.00
N GLY A 32 3.56 -3.92 -21.29
CA GLY A 32 4.10 -3.97 -22.64
C GLY A 32 4.44 -2.60 -23.21
N ARG A 33 4.63 -2.57 -24.53
CA ARG A 33 4.98 -1.36 -25.27
C ARG A 33 3.82 -0.39 -25.39
N LEU A 34 4.16 0.87 -25.54
CA LEU A 34 3.17 1.90 -25.79
C LEU A 34 2.51 1.68 -27.16
N VAL A 35 1.18 1.60 -27.14
CA VAL A 35 0.37 1.40 -28.37
C VAL A 35 -0.81 2.38 -28.38
N GLY A 36 -1.25 2.74 -29.60
CA GLY A 36 -2.38 3.63 -29.80
C GLY A 36 -2.00 5.10 -29.77
N GLU A 37 -3.03 5.93 -29.98
CA GLU A 37 -2.92 7.39 -29.93
C GLU A 37 -3.28 7.90 -28.53
N VAL A 38 -2.86 9.13 -28.23
CA VAL A 38 -3.27 9.81 -26.99
C VAL A 38 -4.79 9.94 -26.96
N PRO A 39 -5.46 9.45 -25.90
CA PRO A 39 -6.90 9.62 -25.77
C PRO A 39 -7.33 11.08 -25.83
N ALA A 40 -8.35 11.39 -26.63
CA ALA A 40 -8.80 12.77 -26.87
C ALA A 40 -9.13 13.52 -25.57
N PHE A 41 -9.77 12.84 -24.60
CA PHE A 41 -10.10 13.44 -23.31
C PHE A 41 -8.88 13.90 -22.50
N LEU A 42 -7.68 13.34 -22.73
CA LEU A 42 -6.45 13.85 -22.14
C LEU A 42 -5.98 15.13 -22.83
N SER A 43 -6.12 15.18 -24.17
CA SER A 43 -5.75 16.37 -24.95
C SER A 43 -6.62 17.58 -24.58
N ASP A 44 -7.88 17.36 -24.21
CA ASP A 44 -8.81 18.40 -23.75
C ASP A 44 -8.39 19.01 -22.38
N LEU A 45 -7.53 18.33 -21.64
CA LEU A 45 -7.04 18.79 -20.33
C LEU A 45 -5.76 19.64 -20.44
N VAL A 46 -5.09 19.66 -21.60
CA VAL A 46 -3.83 20.40 -21.82
C VAL A 46 -4.07 21.90 -21.68
N GLY A 47 -3.16 22.59 -21.03
CA GLY A 47 -3.19 24.05 -20.91
C GLY A 47 -2.74 24.56 -19.56
N SER A 48 -2.86 25.88 -19.39
CA SER A 48 -2.48 26.59 -18.16
C SER A 48 -3.69 26.78 -17.24
N ASP A 49 -3.46 26.64 -15.93
CA ASP A 49 -4.39 27.03 -14.88
C ASP A 49 -3.72 28.14 -14.04
N GLU A 50 -4.02 29.39 -14.42
CA GLU A 50 -3.48 30.58 -13.78
C GLU A 50 -3.86 30.70 -12.28
N VAL A 51 -4.98 30.10 -11.89
CA VAL A 51 -5.45 30.16 -10.51
C VAL A 51 -4.59 29.31 -9.59
N ARG A 52 -4.25 28.09 -10.04
CA ARG A 52 -3.32 27.22 -9.33
C ARG A 52 -1.84 27.57 -9.63
N GLY A 53 -1.57 28.27 -10.73
CA GLY A 53 -0.22 28.54 -11.21
C GLY A 53 0.46 27.27 -11.74
N VAL A 54 -0.27 26.47 -12.52
CA VAL A 54 0.24 25.20 -13.08
C VAL A 54 -0.04 25.11 -14.57
N THR A 55 0.75 24.27 -15.25
CA THR A 55 0.49 23.82 -16.62
C THR A 55 0.17 22.32 -16.62
N ARG A 56 -0.61 21.88 -17.62
CA ARG A 56 -0.91 20.47 -17.84
C ARG A 56 -0.46 20.06 -19.23
N GLU A 57 0.28 18.96 -19.29
CA GLU A 57 0.94 18.48 -20.50
C GLU A 57 0.75 16.97 -20.68
N ILE A 58 0.64 16.51 -21.93
CA ILE A 58 0.61 15.07 -22.24
C ILE A 58 1.97 14.43 -21.94
N VAL A 59 1.90 13.30 -21.28
CA VAL A 59 3.03 12.39 -21.07
C VAL A 59 2.71 11.06 -21.74
N SER A 60 3.58 10.63 -22.65
CA SER A 60 3.53 9.30 -23.26
C SER A 60 4.80 8.56 -22.89
N LEU A 61 4.70 7.49 -22.13
CA LEU A 61 5.84 6.89 -21.46
C LEU A 61 5.86 5.36 -21.64
N GLU A 62 7.05 4.83 -21.89
CA GLU A 62 7.36 3.40 -21.82
C GLU A 62 8.50 3.20 -20.81
N ILE A 63 8.34 2.28 -19.88
CA ILE A 63 9.30 2.03 -18.78
C ILE A 63 9.69 0.56 -18.69
N ASP A 64 10.90 0.30 -18.20
CA ASP A 64 11.29 -1.01 -17.71
C ASP A 64 10.98 -1.12 -16.21
N THR A 65 10.08 -2.03 -15.83
CA THR A 65 9.65 -2.20 -14.44
C THR A 65 10.69 -2.87 -13.55
N THR A 66 11.76 -3.41 -14.13
CA THR A 66 12.83 -4.14 -13.40
C THR A 66 13.97 -3.25 -12.91
N ILE A 67 14.03 -1.99 -13.36
CA ILE A 67 14.98 -0.98 -12.90
C ILE A 67 14.30 0.11 -12.11
N ALA A 68 15.07 0.89 -11.35
CA ALA A 68 14.54 2.01 -10.57
C ALA A 68 13.87 3.08 -11.46
N PRO A 69 12.81 3.76 -10.98
CA PRO A 69 12.18 4.83 -11.74
C PRO A 69 13.14 5.99 -12.00
N ALA A 70 13.10 6.56 -13.21
CA ALA A 70 14.00 7.61 -13.65
C ALA A 70 13.45 9.04 -13.51
N SER A 71 12.12 9.19 -13.32
CA SER A 71 11.45 10.49 -13.24
C SER A 71 10.17 10.40 -12.40
N ALA A 72 9.58 11.57 -12.08
CA ALA A 72 8.28 11.62 -11.42
C ALA A 72 7.21 10.93 -12.27
N SER A 73 7.18 11.13 -13.58
CA SER A 73 6.22 10.48 -14.47
C SER A 73 6.37 8.96 -14.48
N ASP A 74 7.59 8.43 -14.46
CA ASP A 74 7.85 6.99 -14.31
C ASP A 74 7.37 6.48 -12.94
N ALA A 75 7.65 7.20 -11.87
CA ALA A 75 7.17 6.86 -10.53
C ALA A 75 5.63 6.80 -10.48
N TYR A 76 4.93 7.80 -11.04
CA TYR A 76 3.46 7.81 -11.10
C TYR A 76 2.91 6.66 -11.95
N LEU A 77 3.53 6.31 -13.09
CA LEU A 77 3.09 5.17 -13.90
C LEU A 77 3.14 3.87 -13.07
N ARG A 78 4.24 3.64 -12.30
CA ARG A 78 4.35 2.47 -11.42
C ARG A 78 3.27 2.43 -10.34
N LEU A 79 2.97 3.56 -9.72
CA LEU A 79 1.88 3.65 -8.74
C LEU A 79 0.51 3.32 -9.37
N HIS A 80 0.26 3.77 -10.60
CA HIS A 80 -0.96 3.44 -11.33
C HIS A 80 -1.03 1.96 -11.68
N LEU A 81 0.07 1.33 -12.12
CA LEU A 81 0.11 -0.11 -12.41
C LEU A 81 -0.32 -0.96 -11.20
N LEU A 82 0.15 -0.60 -10.01
CA LEU A 82 -0.24 -1.26 -8.75
C LEU A 82 -1.74 -1.03 -8.45
N SER A 83 -2.22 0.21 -8.51
CA SER A 83 -3.60 0.55 -8.18
C SER A 83 -4.62 0.03 -9.20
N HIS A 84 -4.23 -0.08 -10.48
CA HIS A 84 -5.01 -0.76 -11.51
C HIS A 84 -4.93 -2.29 -11.43
N ARG A 85 -4.15 -2.85 -10.48
CA ARG A 85 -3.98 -4.30 -10.30
C ARG A 85 -3.33 -5.01 -11.49
N LEU A 86 -2.58 -4.28 -12.31
CA LEU A 86 -1.80 -4.85 -13.42
C LEU A 86 -0.52 -5.53 -12.90
N VAL A 87 -0.04 -5.07 -11.75
CA VAL A 87 1.12 -5.62 -11.04
C VAL A 87 0.75 -5.79 -9.58
N VAL A 88 1.16 -6.88 -8.95
CA VAL A 88 1.04 -7.06 -7.51
C VAL A 88 2.17 -6.32 -6.77
N PRO A 89 2.03 -6.04 -5.47
CA PRO A 89 3.14 -5.48 -4.68
C PRO A 89 4.42 -6.30 -4.86
N HIS A 90 5.56 -5.62 -4.95
CA HIS A 90 6.89 -6.18 -5.27
C HIS A 90 7.07 -6.71 -6.70
N GLY A 91 6.08 -6.62 -7.56
CA GLY A 91 6.20 -7.00 -8.97
C GLY A 91 6.91 -5.97 -9.86
N LEU A 92 7.36 -4.84 -9.29
CA LEU A 92 8.14 -3.79 -9.95
C LEU A 92 9.08 -3.09 -8.95
N VAL A 93 10.15 -2.45 -9.46
CA VAL A 93 11.13 -1.73 -8.64
C VAL A 93 10.63 -0.31 -8.34
N LEU A 94 10.72 0.11 -7.07
CA LEU A 94 10.33 1.44 -6.59
C LEU A 94 11.47 2.17 -5.86
N ASP A 95 12.70 1.67 -6.00
CA ASP A 95 13.86 2.26 -5.33
C ASP A 95 14.03 3.73 -5.74
N GLY A 96 14.24 4.61 -4.76
CA GLY A 96 14.40 6.03 -4.99
C GLY A 96 13.13 6.84 -5.25
N ILE A 97 11.94 6.23 -5.25
CA ILE A 97 10.66 6.90 -5.54
C ILE A 97 10.44 8.17 -4.70
N PHE A 98 10.85 8.16 -3.43
CA PHE A 98 10.68 9.32 -2.55
C PHE A 98 11.47 10.57 -2.97
N SER A 99 12.59 10.39 -3.68
CA SER A 99 13.38 11.51 -4.20
C SER A 99 12.81 12.10 -5.48
N LEU A 100 12.00 11.34 -6.20
CA LEU A 100 11.40 11.75 -7.48
C LEU A 100 10.06 12.47 -7.28
N LEU A 101 9.31 12.13 -6.23
CA LEU A 101 8.00 12.71 -5.96
C LEU A 101 8.15 14.01 -5.16
N ALA A 102 7.51 15.07 -5.65
CA ALA A 102 7.40 16.34 -4.95
C ALA A 102 6.44 16.24 -3.75
N ASN A 103 6.65 17.10 -2.76
CA ASN A 103 5.65 17.35 -1.71
C ASN A 103 4.59 18.31 -2.28
N VAL A 104 3.32 17.94 -2.23
CA VAL A 104 2.22 18.62 -2.92
C VAL A 104 1.11 18.94 -1.93
N ALA A 105 0.51 20.13 -2.04
CA ALA A 105 -0.76 20.44 -1.39
C ALA A 105 -1.90 19.84 -2.24
N TRP A 106 -2.50 18.76 -1.75
CA TRP A 106 -3.63 18.10 -2.39
C TRP A 106 -4.92 18.83 -2.01
N THR A 107 -5.54 19.48 -2.98
CA THR A 107 -6.72 20.35 -2.73
C THR A 107 -7.95 19.86 -3.50
N SER A 108 -9.12 20.35 -3.11
CA SER A 108 -10.37 20.12 -3.85
C SER A 108 -10.37 20.76 -5.26
N ALA A 109 -9.41 21.63 -5.58
CA ALA A 109 -9.19 22.19 -6.91
C ALA A 109 -8.06 21.48 -7.69
N GLY A 110 -7.48 20.41 -7.13
CA GLY A 110 -6.36 19.67 -7.70
C GLY A 110 -5.02 19.95 -6.99
N PRO A 111 -3.92 19.34 -7.48
CA PRO A 111 -2.58 19.51 -6.89
C PRO A 111 -2.07 20.94 -7.05
N CYS A 112 -1.45 21.44 -5.98
CA CYS A 112 -0.82 22.77 -5.92
C CYS A 112 0.60 22.66 -5.38
N SER A 113 1.48 23.53 -5.90
CA SER A 113 2.83 23.70 -5.34
C SER A 113 2.76 24.25 -3.91
N LEU A 114 3.68 23.83 -3.06
CA LEU A 114 3.87 24.44 -1.73
C LEU A 114 4.58 25.77 -1.79
N VAL A 115 5.32 26.04 -2.88
CA VAL A 115 5.98 27.32 -3.09
C VAL A 115 4.93 28.37 -3.44
N GLY A 116 4.81 29.41 -2.63
CA GLY A 116 3.79 30.45 -2.80
C GLY A 116 2.36 29.95 -2.60
N PHE A 117 2.16 28.94 -1.74
CA PHE A 117 0.84 28.33 -1.57
C PHE A 117 -0.21 29.29 -1.02
N GLU A 118 0.15 30.24 -0.16
CA GLU A 118 -0.83 31.16 0.41
C GLU A 118 -1.39 32.13 -0.64
N GLU A 119 -0.58 32.58 -1.59
CA GLU A 119 -1.04 33.36 -2.75
C GLU A 119 -1.92 32.53 -3.67
N THR A 120 -1.57 31.25 -3.87
CA THR A 120 -2.40 30.30 -4.61
C THR A 120 -3.72 30.06 -3.89
N ARG A 121 -3.71 29.85 -2.59
CA ARG A 121 -4.92 29.72 -1.75
C ARG A 121 -5.82 30.96 -1.90
N ALA A 122 -5.24 32.16 -1.87
CA ALA A 122 -5.99 33.42 -2.03
C ALA A 122 -6.69 33.47 -3.43
N ARG A 123 -5.98 33.12 -4.51
CA ARG A 123 -6.56 33.07 -5.86
C ARG A 123 -7.67 32.01 -5.96
N LEU A 124 -7.44 30.82 -5.40
CA LEU A 124 -8.42 29.74 -5.34
C LEU A 124 -9.68 30.16 -4.58
N THR A 125 -9.52 30.81 -3.42
CA THR A 125 -10.62 31.32 -2.60
C THR A 125 -11.40 32.41 -3.34
N ALA A 126 -10.72 33.32 -4.02
CA ALA A 126 -11.37 34.36 -4.83
C ALA A 126 -12.21 33.81 -5.98
N LYS A 127 -11.75 32.71 -6.60
CA LYS A 127 -12.43 32.10 -7.75
C LYS A 127 -13.54 31.14 -7.37
N TYR A 128 -13.30 30.28 -6.36
CA TYR A 128 -14.15 29.13 -6.03
C TYR A 128 -14.83 29.23 -4.66
N GLY A 129 -14.53 30.27 -3.86
CA GLY A 129 -14.91 30.34 -2.47
C GLY A 129 -14.03 29.45 -1.60
N HIS A 130 -14.63 28.62 -0.74
CA HIS A 130 -13.86 27.70 0.10
C HIS A 130 -13.21 26.58 -0.73
N VAL A 131 -11.92 26.37 -0.52
CA VAL A 131 -11.15 25.26 -1.09
C VAL A 131 -10.52 24.47 0.04
N SER A 132 -10.84 23.17 0.12
CA SER A 132 -10.25 22.27 1.10
C SER A 132 -8.86 21.86 0.68
N VAL A 133 -7.93 21.84 1.64
CA VAL A 133 -6.64 21.14 1.53
C VAL A 133 -6.80 19.81 2.27
N PHE A 134 -6.76 18.71 1.53
CA PHE A 134 -6.93 17.37 2.08
C PHE A 134 -5.67 16.88 2.77
N SER A 135 -4.51 17.14 2.16
CA SER A 135 -3.22 16.70 2.71
C SER A 135 -2.05 17.48 2.09
N VAL A 136 -0.89 17.34 2.74
CA VAL A 136 0.41 17.74 2.21
C VAL A 136 1.28 16.49 2.23
N ASP A 137 1.50 15.87 1.08
CA ASP A 137 2.21 14.59 0.98
C ASP A 137 2.79 14.42 -0.42
N LYS A 138 3.71 13.46 -0.56
CA LYS A 138 4.26 12.99 -1.84
C LYS A 138 3.29 12.05 -2.57
N PHE A 139 2.46 11.33 -1.85
CA PHE A 139 1.51 10.35 -2.40
C PHE A 139 0.07 10.87 -2.32
N PRO A 140 -0.64 10.95 -3.45
CA PRO A 140 -2.06 11.28 -3.43
C PRO A 140 -2.93 10.12 -2.96
N ARG A 141 -4.20 10.40 -2.72
CA ARG A 141 -5.24 9.41 -2.48
C ARG A 141 -5.48 8.58 -3.74
N MET A 142 -5.62 7.26 -3.59
CA MET A 142 -5.89 6.37 -4.73
C MET A 142 -7.13 6.82 -5.51
N VAL A 143 -8.24 7.09 -4.83
CA VAL A 143 -9.54 7.32 -5.46
C VAL A 143 -9.62 8.62 -6.27
N ASP A 144 -8.67 9.53 -6.14
CA ASP A 144 -8.57 10.71 -7.00
C ASP A 144 -8.05 10.35 -8.41
N TYR A 145 -7.47 9.16 -8.59
CA TYR A 145 -6.84 8.70 -9.82
C TYR A 145 -7.38 7.37 -10.33
N VAL A 146 -7.68 6.44 -9.44
CA VAL A 146 -8.12 5.08 -9.76
C VAL A 146 -9.30 4.70 -8.87
N ILE A 147 -10.41 4.33 -9.48
CA ILE A 147 -11.57 3.75 -8.80
C ILE A 147 -11.57 2.24 -9.06
N PRO A 148 -11.04 1.42 -8.13
CA PRO A 148 -10.96 -0.02 -8.35
C PRO A 148 -12.34 -0.67 -8.28
N SER A 149 -12.65 -1.55 -9.24
CA SER A 149 -13.92 -2.29 -9.25
C SER A 149 -13.94 -3.37 -8.15
N GLY A 150 -15.14 -3.61 -7.56
CA GLY A 150 -15.33 -4.64 -6.54
C GLY A 150 -14.67 -4.34 -5.20
N VAL A 151 -14.35 -3.09 -4.92
CA VAL A 151 -13.69 -2.63 -3.68
C VAL A 151 -14.55 -1.56 -3.00
N ARG A 152 -14.54 -1.53 -1.68
CA ARG A 152 -15.11 -0.46 -0.88
C ARG A 152 -14.00 0.27 -0.13
N ILE A 153 -13.98 1.59 -0.19
CA ILE A 153 -13.07 2.48 0.53
C ILE A 153 -13.93 3.50 1.25
N ALA A 154 -14.03 3.41 2.57
CA ALA A 154 -14.91 4.25 3.37
C ALA A 154 -14.37 5.68 3.54
N ASP A 155 -13.04 5.84 3.56
CA ASP A 155 -12.37 7.14 3.65
C ASP A 155 -11.23 7.20 2.62
N ALA A 156 -11.33 8.19 1.72
CA ALA A 156 -10.38 8.39 0.63
C ALA A 156 -8.93 8.61 1.11
N ASP A 157 -8.75 9.29 2.25
CA ASP A 157 -7.43 9.65 2.79
C ASP A 157 -6.68 8.43 3.35
N ARG A 158 -7.35 7.29 3.46
CA ARG A 158 -6.79 6.07 4.05
C ARG A 158 -6.11 5.14 3.05
N VAL A 159 -6.21 5.41 1.74
CA VAL A 159 -5.60 4.56 0.72
C VAL A 159 -4.75 5.41 -0.21
N ARG A 160 -3.44 5.16 -0.22
CA ARG A 160 -2.50 5.85 -1.11
C ARG A 160 -2.55 5.30 -2.52
N LEU A 161 -2.37 6.16 -3.53
CA LEU A 161 -2.07 5.71 -4.89
C LEU A 161 -0.81 4.80 -4.85
N GLY A 162 -0.87 3.67 -5.56
CA GLY A 162 0.13 2.60 -5.46
C GLY A 162 -0.25 1.48 -4.49
N ALA A 163 -1.37 1.58 -3.78
CA ALA A 163 -1.95 0.44 -3.08
C ALA A 163 -2.61 -0.53 -4.08
N HIS A 164 -2.50 -1.82 -3.81
CA HIS A 164 -3.14 -2.90 -4.57
C HIS A 164 -4.30 -3.47 -3.77
N LEU A 165 -5.53 -3.24 -4.21
CA LEU A 165 -6.73 -3.75 -3.54
C LEU A 165 -7.44 -4.75 -4.46
N ALA A 166 -7.38 -6.03 -4.12
CA ALA A 166 -8.10 -7.07 -4.86
C ALA A 166 -9.61 -6.90 -4.74
N SER A 167 -10.36 -7.44 -5.71
CA SER A 167 -11.82 -7.48 -5.63
C SER A 167 -12.28 -8.21 -4.35
N GLY A 168 -13.33 -7.72 -3.71
CA GLY A 168 -13.81 -8.19 -2.42
C GLY A 168 -13.19 -7.48 -1.20
N THR A 169 -12.19 -6.62 -1.41
CA THR A 169 -11.59 -5.84 -0.31
C THR A 169 -12.53 -4.72 0.14
N THR A 170 -12.66 -4.58 1.45
CA THR A 170 -13.30 -3.42 2.10
C THR A 170 -12.29 -2.76 3.02
N VAL A 171 -11.90 -1.51 2.72
CA VAL A 171 -11.14 -0.66 3.64
C VAL A 171 -12.14 0.18 4.42
N MET A 172 -12.24 -0.10 5.72
CA MET A 172 -13.13 0.61 6.63
C MET A 172 -12.57 2.00 6.96
N HIS A 173 -13.37 2.85 7.61
CA HIS A 173 -13.02 4.23 7.88
C HIS A 173 -11.67 4.40 8.60
N GLU A 174 -11.32 3.53 9.54
CA GLU A 174 -10.05 3.56 10.27
C GLU A 174 -8.94 2.71 9.63
N GLY A 175 -9.27 1.94 8.58
CA GLY A 175 -8.30 1.15 7.84
C GLY A 175 -7.30 2.04 7.09
N PHE A 176 -6.08 1.54 6.89
CA PHE A 176 -5.06 2.26 6.11
C PHE A 176 -4.27 1.29 5.23
N VAL A 177 -4.09 1.65 3.96
CA VAL A 177 -3.25 0.88 3.03
C VAL A 177 -2.25 1.80 2.34
N ASN A 178 -0.97 1.48 2.52
CA ASN A 178 0.13 2.24 1.94
C ASN A 178 0.40 1.81 0.47
N PHE A 179 1.26 2.56 -0.24
CA PHE A 179 1.72 2.18 -1.58
C PHE A 179 2.55 0.89 -1.53
N ASN A 180 2.63 0.18 -2.66
CA ASN A 180 3.31 -1.11 -2.80
C ASN A 180 2.87 -2.15 -1.75
N ALA A 181 1.66 -2.05 -1.28
CA ALA A 181 1.06 -2.88 -0.24
C ALA A 181 -0.39 -3.18 -0.59
N GLY A 182 -1.02 -4.12 0.09
CA GLY A 182 -2.44 -4.35 -0.08
C GLY A 182 -2.88 -5.80 0.07
N THR A 183 -4.01 -6.11 -0.55
CA THR A 183 -4.71 -7.38 -0.43
C THR A 183 -4.66 -8.16 -1.74
N LEU A 184 -4.58 -9.48 -1.66
CA LEU A 184 -4.58 -10.37 -2.84
C LEU A 184 -5.93 -11.09 -3.05
N GLY A 185 -6.93 -10.81 -2.23
CA GLY A 185 -8.26 -11.38 -2.31
C GLY A 185 -9.23 -10.62 -1.40
N THR A 186 -10.34 -11.27 -1.03
CA THR A 186 -11.32 -10.73 -0.10
C THR A 186 -10.70 -10.44 1.25
N SER A 187 -10.92 -9.24 1.78
CA SER A 187 -10.34 -8.82 3.06
C SER A 187 -11.14 -7.65 3.64
N MET A 188 -11.33 -7.67 4.96
CA MET A 188 -11.76 -6.49 5.70
C MET A 188 -10.54 -5.84 6.36
N VAL A 189 -10.29 -4.58 6.02
CA VAL A 189 -9.14 -3.82 6.50
C VAL A 189 -9.65 -2.68 7.38
N GLU A 190 -9.54 -2.88 8.70
CA GLU A 190 -9.86 -1.87 9.72
C GLU A 190 -8.61 -1.39 10.46
N GLY A 191 -7.48 -2.04 10.24
CA GLY A 191 -6.16 -1.69 10.75
C GLY A 191 -5.22 -1.18 9.66
N ARG A 192 -3.91 -1.13 9.94
CA ARG A 192 -2.89 -0.56 9.05
C ARG A 192 -2.11 -1.63 8.32
N ILE A 193 -2.07 -1.53 6.99
CA ILE A 193 -1.19 -2.28 6.09
C ILE A 193 -0.05 -1.34 5.68
N SER A 194 1.14 -1.54 6.24
CA SER A 194 2.33 -0.72 5.96
C SER A 194 2.87 -0.97 4.56
N ALA A 195 3.71 -0.04 4.06
CA ALA A 195 4.36 -0.18 2.76
C ALA A 195 5.07 -1.53 2.62
N GLY A 196 4.86 -2.19 1.49
CA GLY A 196 5.41 -3.50 1.16
C GLY A 196 4.64 -4.70 1.74
N VAL A 197 3.72 -4.51 2.67
CA VAL A 197 2.97 -5.62 3.28
C VAL A 197 1.90 -6.14 2.34
N VAL A 198 1.86 -7.46 2.17
CA VAL A 198 0.85 -8.17 1.38
C VAL A 198 0.00 -9.05 2.29
N VAL A 199 -1.31 -8.99 2.09
CA VAL A 199 -2.32 -9.73 2.85
C VAL A 199 -3.06 -10.70 1.92
N GLY A 200 -3.06 -11.97 2.25
CA GLY A 200 -3.68 -13.04 1.48
C GLY A 200 -5.20 -13.05 1.54
N ASP A 201 -5.81 -13.85 0.66
CA ASP A 201 -7.27 -13.96 0.54
C ASP A 201 -7.94 -14.47 1.82
N GLY A 202 -9.11 -13.90 2.15
CA GLY A 202 -9.86 -14.27 3.34
C GLY A 202 -9.24 -13.84 4.68
N THR A 203 -8.24 -12.94 4.63
CA THR A 203 -7.56 -12.42 5.83
C THR A 203 -8.12 -11.07 6.22
N ASP A 204 -8.48 -10.92 7.49
CA ASP A 204 -9.00 -9.68 8.05
C ASP A 204 -7.98 -8.99 8.98
N VAL A 205 -7.89 -7.68 8.86
CA VAL A 205 -7.03 -6.81 9.67
C VAL A 205 -7.93 -5.98 10.60
N GLY A 206 -8.07 -6.41 11.83
CA GLY A 206 -8.99 -5.84 12.82
C GLY A 206 -8.69 -4.39 13.18
N GLY A 207 -9.69 -3.72 13.74
CA GLY A 207 -9.64 -2.29 14.07
C GLY A 207 -8.42 -1.92 14.91
N GLY A 208 -7.62 -0.95 14.44
CA GLY A 208 -6.40 -0.52 15.11
C GLY A 208 -5.22 -1.51 15.07
N ALA A 209 -5.40 -2.69 14.45
CA ALA A 209 -4.27 -3.61 14.25
C ALA A 209 -3.19 -2.96 13.37
N SER A 210 -1.93 -3.29 13.63
CA SER A 210 -0.79 -2.67 12.94
C SER A 210 0.23 -3.70 12.47
N ILE A 211 0.45 -3.77 11.15
CA ILE A 211 1.45 -4.64 10.56
C ILE A 211 2.69 -3.79 10.24
N MET A 212 3.85 -4.19 10.75
CA MET A 212 5.13 -3.56 10.42
C MET A 212 5.51 -3.89 8.97
N GLY A 213 6.18 -2.96 8.27
CA GLY A 213 6.59 -3.17 6.87
C GLY A 213 7.69 -4.23 6.72
N THR A 214 8.58 -4.31 7.69
CA THR A 214 9.68 -5.28 7.73
C THR A 214 9.77 -5.96 9.08
N LEU A 215 10.48 -7.09 9.12
CA LEU A 215 10.76 -7.82 10.35
C LEU A 215 11.27 -6.86 11.43
N SER A 216 10.60 -6.84 12.58
CA SER A 216 10.95 -5.90 13.67
C SER A 216 12.36 -6.16 14.20
N GLY A 217 13.06 -5.07 14.59
CA GLY A 217 14.44 -5.18 15.05
C GLY A 217 15.51 -4.95 13.98
N GLY A 218 15.15 -4.32 12.85
CA GLY A 218 16.10 -3.90 11.81
C GLY A 218 16.31 -4.92 10.68
N GLY A 219 15.44 -5.92 10.58
CA GLY A 219 15.45 -6.88 9.47
C GLY A 219 15.02 -6.22 8.15
N LYS A 220 15.58 -6.69 7.02
CA LYS A 220 15.20 -6.26 5.66
C LYS A 220 14.05 -7.10 5.07
N GLN A 221 13.69 -8.20 5.73
CA GLN A 221 12.64 -9.09 5.26
C GLN A 221 11.28 -8.38 5.36
N VAL A 222 10.60 -8.28 4.24
CA VAL A 222 9.24 -7.74 4.16
C VAL A 222 8.26 -8.70 4.81
N ILE A 223 7.29 -8.16 5.55
CA ILE A 223 6.25 -8.95 6.21
C ILE A 223 5.15 -9.26 5.21
N SER A 224 4.70 -10.51 5.20
CA SER A 224 3.52 -10.96 4.49
C SER A 224 2.59 -11.73 5.42
N ILE A 225 1.29 -11.64 5.15
CA ILE A 225 0.26 -12.38 5.86
C ILE A 225 -0.39 -13.34 4.86
N GLY A 226 -0.44 -14.61 5.22
CA GLY A 226 -1.08 -15.64 4.40
C GLY A 226 -2.59 -15.50 4.31
N GLU A 227 -3.23 -16.54 3.81
CA GLU A 227 -4.69 -16.60 3.63
C GLU A 227 -5.41 -16.97 4.92
N LYS A 228 -6.68 -16.54 5.05
CA LYS A 228 -7.61 -16.92 6.14
C LYS A 228 -7.07 -16.61 7.53
N CYS A 229 -6.29 -15.54 7.65
CA CYS A 229 -5.78 -15.07 8.93
C CYS A 229 -6.73 -14.02 9.54
N LEU A 230 -6.58 -13.81 10.84
CA LEU A 230 -7.24 -12.74 11.57
C LEU A 230 -6.25 -12.04 12.47
N LEU A 231 -6.06 -10.75 12.25
CA LEU A 231 -5.38 -9.88 13.20
C LEU A 231 -6.46 -9.23 14.08
N GLY A 232 -6.53 -9.64 15.34
CA GLY A 232 -7.50 -9.11 16.30
C GLY A 232 -7.32 -7.60 16.52
N ALA A 233 -8.38 -6.94 16.96
CA ALA A 233 -8.36 -5.49 17.18
C ALA A 233 -7.22 -5.06 18.09
N ASN A 234 -6.55 -3.94 17.74
CA ASN A 234 -5.40 -3.39 18.47
C ASN A 234 -4.21 -4.37 18.61
N SER A 235 -4.13 -5.41 17.76
CA SER A 235 -2.96 -6.28 17.71
C SER A 235 -1.83 -5.63 16.92
N GLY A 236 -0.59 -6.11 17.13
CA GLY A 236 0.58 -5.66 16.39
C GLY A 236 1.43 -6.84 15.91
N LEU A 237 1.95 -6.73 14.70
CA LEU A 237 2.69 -7.81 14.06
C LEU A 237 3.99 -7.32 13.44
N GLY A 238 5.10 -7.93 13.84
CA GLY A 238 6.46 -7.66 13.37
C GLY A 238 7.16 -8.89 12.83
N ILE A 239 6.40 -9.95 12.46
CA ILE A 239 6.84 -11.17 11.76
C ILE A 239 5.86 -11.49 10.66
N SER A 240 6.23 -12.32 9.69
CA SER A 240 5.27 -12.86 8.70
C SER A 240 4.40 -13.95 9.32
N LEU A 241 3.18 -14.11 8.79
CA LEU A 241 2.29 -15.23 9.10
C LEU A 241 2.07 -16.08 7.85
N GLY A 242 2.06 -17.39 8.02
CA GLY A 242 1.52 -18.31 7.03
C GLY A 242 -0.01 -18.28 7.01
N ASN A 243 -0.64 -19.28 6.45
CA ASN A 243 -2.09 -19.36 6.34
C ASN A 243 -2.76 -19.72 7.67
N ASN A 244 -4.03 -19.35 7.81
CA ASN A 244 -4.89 -19.76 8.90
C ASN A 244 -4.35 -19.39 10.30
N CYS A 245 -3.71 -18.21 10.42
CA CYS A 245 -3.19 -17.71 11.68
C CYS A 245 -4.15 -16.70 12.33
N VAL A 246 -4.09 -16.61 13.65
CA VAL A 246 -4.80 -15.60 14.43
C VAL A 246 -3.84 -14.92 15.40
N ILE A 247 -3.92 -13.61 15.47
CA ILE A 247 -3.36 -12.82 16.57
C ILE A 247 -4.54 -12.35 17.44
N GLU A 248 -4.52 -12.71 18.72
CA GLU A 248 -5.53 -12.25 19.67
C GLU A 248 -5.54 -10.73 19.80
N SER A 249 -6.72 -10.15 20.02
CA SER A 249 -6.88 -8.71 20.23
C SER A 249 -5.97 -8.18 21.34
N GLY A 250 -5.36 -7.00 21.11
CA GLY A 250 -4.44 -6.38 22.07
C GLY A 250 -3.07 -7.07 22.22
N THR A 251 -2.81 -8.12 21.45
CA THR A 251 -1.53 -8.85 21.50
C THR A 251 -0.53 -8.28 20.50
N TYR A 252 0.68 -7.98 20.94
CA TYR A 252 1.75 -7.42 20.11
C TYR A 252 2.90 -8.42 19.95
N ILE A 253 3.17 -8.88 18.73
CA ILE A 253 4.19 -9.87 18.41
C ILE A 253 5.32 -9.19 17.61
N THR A 254 6.42 -8.89 18.27
CA THR A 254 7.67 -8.44 17.63
C THR A 254 8.60 -9.63 17.38
N ALA A 255 9.55 -9.51 16.45
CA ALA A 255 10.50 -10.60 16.15
C ALA A 255 11.29 -11.10 17.35
N ALA A 256 11.60 -10.21 18.32
CA ALA A 256 12.33 -10.53 19.53
C ALA A 256 11.45 -11.03 20.68
N ALA A 257 10.12 -10.95 20.56
CA ALA A 257 9.20 -11.39 21.59
C ALA A 257 9.45 -12.86 21.95
N LYS A 258 9.41 -13.17 23.25
CA LYS A 258 9.52 -14.54 23.76
C LYS A 258 8.14 -15.18 23.75
N ILE A 259 8.01 -16.28 23.02
CA ILE A 259 6.77 -17.04 22.86
C ILE A 259 6.94 -18.39 23.54
N ARG A 260 5.99 -18.73 24.41
CA ARG A 260 5.88 -20.07 25.00
C ARG A 260 5.19 -20.99 24.01
N LEU A 261 5.81 -22.10 23.68
CA LEU A 261 5.26 -23.16 22.85
C LEU A 261 4.38 -24.12 23.69
N PRO A 262 3.51 -24.94 23.07
CA PRO A 262 2.63 -25.88 23.78
C PRO A 262 3.37 -26.93 24.64
N ASP A 263 4.62 -27.26 24.30
CA ASP A 263 5.48 -28.17 25.06
C ASP A 263 6.24 -27.47 26.20
N GLY A 264 6.06 -26.14 26.34
CA GLY A 264 6.69 -25.32 27.38
C GLY A 264 8.02 -24.69 26.97
N GLU A 265 8.57 -25.01 25.79
CA GLU A 265 9.77 -24.35 25.29
C GLU A 265 9.50 -22.85 25.05
N ILE A 266 10.53 -22.02 25.21
CA ILE A 266 10.44 -20.57 24.96
C ILE A 266 11.35 -20.20 23.80
N VAL A 267 10.76 -19.75 22.72
CA VAL A 267 11.46 -19.34 21.49
C VAL A 267 11.30 -17.83 21.22
N LYS A 268 12.08 -17.28 20.29
CA LYS A 268 11.82 -15.95 19.73
C LYS A 268 10.72 -16.07 18.67
N ALA A 269 9.81 -15.09 18.62
CA ALA A 269 8.76 -15.05 17.59
C ALA A 269 9.31 -15.09 16.15
N ALA A 270 10.52 -14.59 15.92
CA ALA A 270 11.20 -14.67 14.62
C ALA A 270 11.31 -16.11 14.09
N SER A 271 11.48 -17.11 14.96
CA SER A 271 11.55 -18.53 14.54
C SER A 271 10.20 -19.08 14.06
N LEU A 272 9.09 -18.39 14.38
CA LEU A 272 7.75 -18.75 13.96
C LEU A 272 7.28 -17.94 12.72
N SER A 273 8.17 -17.10 12.16
CA SER A 273 7.83 -16.25 11.02
C SER A 273 7.48 -17.11 9.79
N GLY A 274 6.30 -16.86 9.21
CA GLY A 274 5.78 -17.61 8.05
C GLY A 274 5.10 -18.94 8.38
N ALA A 275 5.09 -19.37 9.65
CA ALA A 275 4.38 -20.58 10.06
C ALA A 275 2.85 -20.42 9.93
N SER A 276 2.15 -21.51 9.63
CA SER A 276 0.69 -21.57 9.45
C SER A 276 -0.01 -22.20 10.65
N ASP A 277 -1.33 -22.04 10.70
CA ASP A 277 -2.22 -22.69 11.68
C ASP A 277 -1.94 -22.32 13.14
N LEU A 278 -1.48 -21.11 13.40
CA LEU A 278 -1.10 -20.63 14.72
C LEU A 278 -2.08 -19.61 15.28
N LEU A 279 -2.39 -19.76 16.58
CA LEU A 279 -3.01 -18.72 17.40
C LEU A 279 -1.97 -18.16 18.37
N PHE A 280 -1.58 -16.91 18.17
CA PHE A 280 -0.77 -16.14 19.11
C PHE A 280 -1.70 -15.41 20.08
N ARG A 281 -1.47 -15.62 21.38
CA ARG A 281 -2.32 -15.03 22.43
C ARG A 281 -1.49 -14.66 23.65
N ARG A 282 -2.11 -13.92 24.55
CA ARG A 282 -1.59 -13.67 25.89
C ARG A 282 -2.28 -14.60 26.89
N ASN A 283 -1.50 -15.31 27.70
CA ASN A 283 -2.03 -16.09 28.80
C ASN A 283 -2.64 -15.14 29.84
N SER A 284 -3.92 -15.30 30.15
CA SER A 284 -4.63 -14.39 31.05
C SER A 284 -4.25 -14.56 32.54
N LEU A 285 -3.55 -15.63 32.90
CA LEU A 285 -3.13 -15.90 34.28
C LEU A 285 -1.79 -15.23 34.61
N ASP A 286 -0.81 -15.32 33.71
CA ASP A 286 0.55 -14.85 33.96
C ASP A 286 1.02 -13.75 32.99
N GLY A 287 0.21 -13.43 31.98
CA GLY A 287 0.51 -12.40 30.98
C GLY A 287 1.56 -12.80 29.93
N SER A 288 2.07 -14.02 29.96
CA SER A 288 3.06 -14.51 29.00
C SER A 288 2.46 -14.59 27.60
N LEU A 289 3.28 -14.32 26.59
CA LEU A 289 2.92 -14.59 25.20
C LEU A 289 3.07 -16.09 24.93
N GLU A 290 2.06 -16.68 24.34
CA GLU A 290 2.06 -18.09 23.97
C GLU A 290 1.48 -18.30 22.57
N VAL A 291 1.83 -19.43 21.99
CA VAL A 291 1.27 -19.89 20.72
C VAL A 291 0.63 -21.24 20.91
N VAL A 292 -0.55 -21.43 20.30
CA VAL A 292 -1.22 -22.74 20.24
C VAL A 292 -1.63 -23.05 18.80
N MET A 293 -1.77 -24.35 18.50
CA MET A 293 -2.25 -24.77 17.19
C MET A 293 -3.74 -24.46 17.06
N ARG A 294 -4.14 -23.93 15.91
CA ARG A 294 -5.56 -23.77 15.53
C ARG A 294 -6.13 -25.09 15.00
N THR A 295 -5.30 -25.82 14.22
CA THR A 295 -5.66 -27.10 13.60
C THR A 295 -4.46 -28.05 13.70
N GLY A 296 -4.74 -29.35 13.78
CA GLY A 296 -3.69 -30.38 13.86
C GLY A 296 -3.08 -30.52 15.26
N THR A 297 -1.91 -31.12 15.32
CA THR A 297 -1.16 -31.38 16.54
C THR A 297 0.17 -30.64 16.52
N TRP A 298 0.68 -30.25 17.70
CA TRP A 298 1.95 -29.55 17.85
C TRP A 298 3.14 -30.32 17.22
N GLY A 299 3.14 -31.65 17.28
CA GLY A 299 4.20 -32.48 16.70
C GLY A 299 4.43 -32.29 15.21
N GLY A 300 3.38 -31.89 14.46
CA GLY A 300 3.49 -31.58 13.03
C GLY A 300 4.26 -30.27 12.76
N LEU A 301 4.12 -29.27 13.60
CA LEU A 301 4.84 -27.99 13.47
C LEU A 301 6.32 -28.15 13.87
N ASN A 302 6.61 -28.95 14.88
CA ASN A 302 7.99 -29.18 15.36
C ASN A 302 8.90 -29.75 14.25
N SER A 303 8.37 -30.62 13.38
CA SER A 303 9.12 -31.14 12.22
C SER A 303 9.46 -30.05 11.19
N VAL A 304 8.62 -29.03 11.03
CA VAL A 304 8.83 -27.91 10.08
C VAL A 304 9.85 -26.92 10.65
N LEU A 305 9.84 -26.69 11.96
CA LEU A 305 10.78 -25.77 12.61
C LEU A 305 12.23 -26.30 12.64
N HIS A 306 12.41 -27.61 12.55
CA HIS A 306 13.73 -28.26 12.58
C HIS A 306 14.29 -28.64 11.20
N ASN A 307 13.53 -28.42 10.11
CA ASN A 307 14.00 -28.60 8.74
C ASN A 307 14.56 -27.26 8.20
N ASN A 308 15.83 -27.02 8.49
CA ASN A 308 16.65 -25.99 7.81
C ASN A 308 17.39 -26.60 6.62
#